data_b1f6fa98e70904c0efe6f211e2beece6
#
_entry.id   b1f6fa98e70904c0efe6f211e2beece6
#
_cell.length_a   1.000
_cell.length_b   1.000
_cell.length_c   1.000
_cell.angle_alpha   90.00
_cell.angle_beta   90.00
_cell.angle_gamma   90.00
#
_symmetry.space_group_name_H-M   'P 1'
#
loop_
_entity.id
_entity.type
_entity.pdbx_description
1 polymer ?
#
loop_
_entity_poly.entity_id
_entity_poly.type
_entity_poly.pdbx_seq_one_letter_code
_entity_poly.pdbx_strand_id
1 'polypeptide(L)'
;MTPNKIQINRAPVLTLWAAVVAVRLGFDHDEALSLGKALAGLNAQSTGRRLGIFKPAPKEIRKVRERERGEEFWVDLLGRALPAVNADQGVRAVVGSKPIEPAGVERYLESKFGDALPEARKAMKELASAFEPDELAERGFGLYEQFRPQIPEGVVGWGAKGDLDLDAIKKLAVQK
;
A
#
# COMPACT_ATOMS: atom_id res chain seq x y z
N MET A 1 -25.56 3.76 12.29
CA MET A 1 -24.48 2.83 12.66
C MET A 1 -23.61 2.56 11.46
N THR A 2 -22.34 2.98 11.53
CA THR A 2 -21.41 2.76 10.43
C THR A 2 -21.01 1.29 10.44
N PRO A 3 -21.19 0.57 9.36
CA PRO A 3 -20.75 -0.83 9.34
C PRO A 3 -19.24 -0.90 9.44
N ASN A 4 -18.75 -1.76 10.33
CA ASN A 4 -17.32 -1.98 10.48
C ASN A 4 -16.75 -2.89 9.38
N LYS A 5 -17.62 -3.48 8.57
CA LYS A 5 -17.25 -4.34 7.46
C LYS A 5 -17.61 -3.69 6.14
N ILE A 6 -16.68 -3.77 5.19
CA ILE A 6 -16.84 -3.17 3.86
C ILE A 6 -16.68 -4.26 2.81
N GLN A 7 -17.63 -4.32 1.87
CA GLN A 7 -17.50 -5.22 0.72
C GLN A 7 -16.59 -4.56 -0.30
N ILE A 8 -15.39 -5.14 -0.49
CA ILE A 8 -14.38 -4.52 -1.35
C ILE A 8 -13.42 -5.60 -1.87
N ASN A 9 -12.86 -5.41 -3.04
CA ASN A 9 -11.84 -6.31 -3.55
C ASN A 9 -10.47 -5.97 -2.94
N ARG A 10 -9.52 -6.88 -3.08
CA ARG A 10 -8.22 -6.75 -2.42
C ARG A 10 -7.32 -5.63 -2.96
N ALA A 11 -7.41 -5.34 -4.26
CA ALA A 11 -6.51 -4.37 -4.88
C ALA A 11 -6.57 -2.98 -4.23
N PRO A 12 -7.74 -2.35 -4.04
CA PRO A 12 -7.78 -1.06 -3.36
C PRO A 12 -7.35 -1.14 -1.89
N VAL A 13 -7.60 -2.25 -1.21
CA VAL A 13 -7.15 -2.44 0.17
C VAL A 13 -5.63 -2.46 0.24
N LEU A 14 -4.99 -3.19 -0.66
CA LEU A 14 -3.53 -3.23 -0.70
C LEU A 14 -2.95 -1.87 -1.09
N THR A 15 -3.58 -1.18 -2.04
CA THR A 15 -3.16 0.17 -2.43
C THR A 15 -3.14 1.11 -1.21
N LEU A 16 -4.22 1.12 -0.45
CA LEU A 16 -4.32 1.98 0.73
C LEU A 16 -3.31 1.58 1.81
N TRP A 17 -3.23 0.29 2.11
CA TRP A 17 -2.29 -0.20 3.12
C TRP A 17 -0.84 0.12 2.75
N ALA A 18 -0.47 -0.14 1.51
CA ALA A 18 0.89 0.15 1.04
C ALA A 18 1.20 1.64 1.14
N ALA A 19 0.23 2.51 0.82
CA ALA A 19 0.41 3.95 0.96
C ALA A 19 0.60 4.35 2.43
N VAL A 20 -0.20 3.77 3.33
CA VAL A 20 -0.08 4.05 4.77
C VAL A 20 1.29 3.60 5.28
N VAL A 21 1.74 2.42 4.88
CA VAL A 21 3.07 1.92 5.26
C VAL A 21 4.17 2.84 4.72
N ALA A 22 4.06 3.25 3.46
CA ALA A 22 5.07 4.12 2.86
C ALA A 22 5.20 5.45 3.62
N VAL A 23 4.09 6.04 4.04
CA VAL A 23 4.13 7.25 4.87
C VAL A 23 4.86 6.98 6.18
N ARG A 24 4.58 5.87 6.82
CA ARG A 24 5.24 5.50 8.08
C ARG A 24 6.75 5.30 7.88
N LEU A 25 7.15 4.83 6.69
CA LEU A 25 8.57 4.62 6.37
C LEU A 25 9.30 5.91 5.97
N GLY A 26 8.59 7.02 5.77
CA GLY A 26 9.20 8.31 5.51
C GLY A 26 8.83 8.99 4.20
N PHE A 27 8.01 8.37 3.35
CA PHE A 27 7.54 9.01 2.13
C PHE A 27 6.40 9.98 2.47
N ASP A 28 6.23 11.02 1.65
CA ASP A 28 5.09 11.91 1.86
C ASP A 28 3.81 11.28 1.28
N HIS A 29 2.67 11.93 1.52
CA HIS A 29 1.37 11.41 1.12
C HIS A 29 1.28 11.10 -0.39
N ASP A 30 1.73 12.01 -1.23
CA ASP A 30 1.64 11.84 -2.69
C ASP A 30 2.60 10.76 -3.19
N GLU A 31 3.82 10.75 -2.66
CA GLU A 31 4.78 9.69 -2.96
C GLU A 31 4.19 8.33 -2.61
N ALA A 32 3.62 8.25 -1.42
CA ALA A 32 3.04 7.00 -0.91
C ALA A 32 1.89 6.51 -1.76
N LEU A 33 1.01 7.41 -2.23
CA LEU A 33 -0.10 7.01 -3.09
C LEU A 33 0.39 6.38 -4.39
N SER A 34 1.38 6.98 -5.04
CA SER A 34 1.89 6.45 -6.30
C SER A 34 2.54 5.08 -6.08
N LEU A 35 3.31 4.93 -5.01
CA LEU A 35 3.97 3.67 -4.68
C LEU A 35 2.94 2.58 -4.35
N GLY A 36 1.92 2.93 -3.58
CA GLY A 36 0.87 1.97 -3.21
C GLY A 36 0.12 1.43 -4.41
N LYS A 37 -0.21 2.30 -5.36
CA LYS A 37 -0.91 1.89 -6.58
C LYS A 37 -0.05 0.94 -7.42
N ALA A 38 1.23 1.26 -7.57
CA ALA A 38 2.14 0.41 -8.32
C ALA A 38 2.28 -0.97 -7.68
N LEU A 39 2.39 -1.01 -6.36
CA LEU A 39 2.54 -2.26 -5.63
C LEU A 39 1.32 -3.15 -5.82
N ALA A 40 0.12 -2.59 -5.72
CA ALA A 40 -1.12 -3.35 -5.90
C ALA A 40 -1.22 -3.90 -7.33
N GLY A 41 -0.80 -3.10 -8.31
CA GLY A 41 -0.78 -3.55 -9.71
C GLY A 41 0.17 -4.72 -9.93
N LEU A 42 1.37 -4.65 -9.37
CA LEU A 42 2.34 -5.74 -9.48
C LEU A 42 1.83 -7.01 -8.77
N ASN A 43 1.25 -6.86 -7.59
CA ASN A 43 0.72 -7.99 -6.86
C ASN A 43 -0.38 -8.70 -7.64
N ALA A 44 -1.21 -7.93 -8.33
CA ALA A 44 -2.27 -8.46 -9.15
C ALA A 44 -1.74 -9.25 -10.34
N GLN A 45 -0.66 -8.77 -10.96
CA GLN A 45 -0.09 -9.40 -12.16
C GLN A 45 0.78 -10.61 -11.86
N SER A 46 1.46 -10.62 -10.73
CA SER A 46 2.52 -11.60 -10.48
C SER A 46 2.08 -12.83 -9.69
N THR A 47 0.80 -13.05 -9.49
CA THR A 47 0.23 -14.24 -8.83
C THR A 47 1.21 -15.03 -7.97
N GLY A 48 1.54 -14.52 -6.79
CA GLY A 48 2.35 -15.25 -5.83
C GLY A 48 3.85 -15.30 -6.08
N ARG A 49 4.34 -14.68 -7.14
CA ARG A 49 5.77 -14.61 -7.38
C ARG A 49 6.39 -13.53 -6.53
N ARG A 50 7.33 -13.90 -5.70
CA ARG A 50 8.11 -12.92 -4.96
C ARG A 50 9.22 -12.40 -5.84
N LEU A 51 9.21 -11.09 -6.06
CA LEU A 51 10.31 -10.40 -6.71
C LEU A 51 11.26 -9.97 -5.60
N GLY A 52 12.41 -10.56 -5.52
CA GLY A 52 13.48 -10.17 -4.63
C GLY A 52 13.09 -9.83 -3.19
N ILE A 53 13.92 -10.16 -2.27
CA ILE A 53 13.68 -9.87 -0.88
C ILE A 53 14.51 -8.67 -0.50
N PHE A 54 13.90 -7.51 -0.53
CA PHE A 54 14.57 -6.30 -0.12
C PHE A 54 13.74 -5.65 0.97
N LYS A 55 14.35 -5.34 2.08
CA LYS A 55 13.68 -4.70 3.19
C LYS A 55 14.08 -3.24 3.23
N PRO A 56 13.17 -2.31 2.91
CA PRO A 56 13.54 -0.89 2.90
C PRO A 56 13.85 -0.41 4.31
N ALA A 57 15.03 0.18 4.48
CA ALA A 57 15.43 0.82 5.73
C ALA A 57 15.23 2.33 5.58
N PRO A 58 14.97 3.06 6.68
CA PRO A 58 14.78 4.51 6.60
C PRO A 58 15.94 5.25 5.93
N LYS A 59 17.16 4.80 6.13
CA LYS A 59 18.32 5.41 5.48
C LYS A 59 18.31 5.25 3.96
N GLU A 60 17.72 4.18 3.45
CA GLU A 60 17.61 3.94 2.02
C GLU A 60 16.58 4.85 1.37
N ILE A 61 15.53 5.22 2.10
CA ILE A 61 14.55 6.19 1.62
C ILE A 61 15.22 7.53 1.39
N ARG A 62 16.15 7.94 2.26
CA ARG A 62 16.91 9.16 2.07
C ARG A 62 17.74 9.12 0.79
N LYS A 63 18.39 8.00 0.52
CA LYS A 63 19.18 7.83 -0.71
C LYS A 63 18.30 7.95 -1.94
N VAL A 64 17.11 7.38 -1.89
CA VAL A 64 16.14 7.48 -2.98
C VAL A 64 15.83 8.95 -3.27
N ARG A 65 15.61 9.76 -2.25
CA ARG A 65 15.27 11.17 -2.41
C ARG A 65 16.42 12.01 -2.94
N GLU A 66 17.66 11.53 -2.77
CA GLU A 66 18.86 12.24 -3.24
C GLU A 66 19.18 11.97 -4.71
N ARG A 67 18.49 11.02 -5.37
CA ARG A 67 18.73 10.71 -6.77
C ARG A 67 18.27 11.84 -7.69
N GLU A 68 18.92 11.94 -8.84
CA GLU A 68 18.61 12.96 -9.82
C GLU A 68 17.22 12.76 -10.42
N ARG A 69 16.62 13.88 -10.86
CA ARG A 69 15.31 13.85 -11.49
C ARG A 69 15.33 13.03 -12.78
N GLY A 70 14.29 12.27 -13.00
CA GLY A 70 14.12 11.49 -14.22
C GLY A 70 14.90 10.20 -14.26
N GLU A 71 15.84 10.02 -13.32
CA GLU A 71 16.59 8.77 -13.23
C GLU A 71 15.71 7.69 -12.64
N GLU A 72 15.57 6.58 -13.34
CA GLU A 72 14.79 5.45 -12.82
C GLU A 72 15.59 4.70 -11.77
N PHE A 73 14.91 4.30 -10.71
CA PHE A 73 15.50 3.51 -9.64
C PHE A 73 14.41 2.61 -9.05
N TRP A 74 14.81 1.74 -8.14
CA TRP A 74 13.88 0.80 -7.52
C TRP A 74 13.61 1.21 -6.09
N VAL A 75 12.32 1.18 -5.70
CA VAL A 75 11.90 1.40 -4.32
C VAL A 75 11.34 0.08 -3.81
N ASP A 76 11.85 -0.39 -2.67
CA ASP A 76 11.33 -1.60 -2.06
C ASP A 76 10.22 -1.26 -1.09
N LEU A 77 9.07 -1.89 -1.26
CA LEU A 77 7.91 -1.67 -0.42
C LEU A 77 7.16 -2.98 -0.25
N LEU A 78 6.96 -3.39 0.99
CA LEU A 78 6.26 -4.64 1.32
C LEU A 78 6.84 -5.86 0.59
N GLY A 79 8.15 -5.89 0.44
CA GLY A 79 8.84 -7.00 -0.20
C GLY A 79 8.82 -6.99 -1.73
N ARG A 80 8.38 -5.88 -2.34
CA ARG A 80 8.33 -5.73 -3.78
C ARG A 80 9.24 -4.60 -4.24
N ALA A 81 9.95 -4.80 -5.34
CA ALA A 81 10.74 -3.75 -5.95
C ALA A 81 9.87 -3.00 -6.96
N LEU A 82 9.75 -1.69 -6.78
CA LEU A 82 8.90 -0.84 -7.62
C LEU A 82 9.77 0.11 -8.43
N PRO A 83 9.59 0.17 -9.76
CA PRO A 83 10.31 1.18 -10.54
C PRO A 83 9.74 2.56 -10.25
N ALA A 84 10.64 3.52 -10.07
CA ALA A 84 10.26 4.87 -9.67
C ALA A 84 11.21 5.91 -10.25
N VAL A 85 10.80 7.16 -10.20
CA VAL A 85 11.62 8.30 -10.60
C VAL A 85 11.44 9.42 -9.58
N ASN A 86 12.43 10.32 -9.51
CA ASN A 86 12.28 11.56 -8.79
C ASN A 86 11.69 12.61 -9.75
N ALA A 87 10.41 12.92 -9.56
CA ALA A 87 9.73 13.95 -10.33
C ALA A 87 9.87 15.29 -9.59
N ASP A 88 9.36 16.37 -10.22
CA ASP A 88 9.46 17.72 -9.63
C ASP A 88 8.86 17.81 -8.22
N GLN A 89 7.84 17.03 -7.96
CA GLN A 89 7.11 17.08 -6.70
C GLN A 89 7.39 15.90 -5.79
N GLY A 90 8.44 15.14 -6.07
CA GLY A 90 8.85 14.01 -5.24
C GLY A 90 8.93 12.70 -5.99
N VAL A 91 9.09 11.62 -5.24
CA VAL A 91 9.18 10.28 -5.81
C VAL A 91 7.84 9.85 -6.39
N ARG A 92 7.88 9.29 -7.59
CA ARG A 92 6.69 8.72 -8.23
C ARG A 92 7.02 7.34 -8.78
N ALA A 93 6.19 6.35 -8.46
CA ALA A 93 6.29 5.06 -9.10
C ALA A 93 5.91 5.21 -10.58
N VAL A 94 6.47 4.39 -11.44
CA VAL A 94 6.20 4.46 -12.88
C VAL A 94 5.59 3.17 -13.38
N VAL A 95 4.71 3.30 -14.37
CA VAL A 95 4.16 2.16 -15.10
C VAL A 95 4.38 2.43 -16.57
N GLY A 96 5.14 1.56 -17.25
CA GLY A 96 5.46 1.78 -18.65
C GLY A 96 6.14 3.11 -18.90
N SER A 97 7.07 3.50 -18.02
CA SER A 97 7.83 4.75 -18.08
C SER A 97 7.02 6.01 -17.77
N LYS A 98 5.76 5.86 -17.38
CA LYS A 98 4.92 7.01 -17.00
C LYS A 98 4.73 7.07 -15.50
N PRO A 99 5.01 8.24 -14.86
CA PRO A 99 4.76 8.39 -13.43
C PRO A 99 3.28 8.28 -13.11
N ILE A 100 2.98 7.65 -11.99
CA ILE A 100 1.61 7.51 -11.50
C ILE A 100 1.20 8.82 -10.82
N GLU A 101 0.06 9.38 -11.21
CA GLU A 101 -0.46 10.63 -10.65
C GLU A 101 -1.16 10.37 -9.32
N PRO A 102 -0.69 10.97 -8.21
CA PRO A 102 -1.29 10.73 -6.90
C PRO A 102 -2.78 11.10 -6.81
N ALA A 103 -3.19 12.17 -7.48
CA ALA A 103 -4.59 12.59 -7.48
C ALA A 103 -5.50 11.49 -8.06
N GLY A 104 -5.04 10.79 -9.09
CA GLY A 104 -5.78 9.68 -9.66
C GLY A 104 -5.90 8.50 -8.70
N VAL A 105 -4.86 8.26 -7.91
CA VAL A 105 -4.89 7.20 -6.89
C VAL A 105 -5.90 7.54 -5.80
N GLU A 106 -5.90 8.78 -5.34
CA GLU A 106 -6.86 9.21 -4.31
C GLU A 106 -8.30 9.05 -4.80
N ARG A 107 -8.57 9.47 -6.03
CA ARG A 107 -9.91 9.28 -6.62
C ARG A 107 -10.28 7.80 -6.74
N TYR A 108 -9.32 6.96 -7.07
CA TYR A 108 -9.53 5.51 -7.13
C TYR A 108 -9.95 4.98 -5.77
N LEU A 109 -9.23 5.38 -4.71
CA LEU A 109 -9.55 4.95 -3.35
C LEU A 109 -10.93 5.45 -2.90
N GLU A 110 -11.24 6.72 -3.20
CA GLU A 110 -12.56 7.29 -2.89
C GLU A 110 -13.68 6.52 -3.60
N SER A 111 -13.45 6.13 -4.84
CA SER A 111 -14.42 5.36 -5.62
C SER A 111 -14.65 3.97 -5.03
N LYS A 112 -13.58 3.31 -4.56
CA LYS A 112 -13.69 1.93 -4.07
C LYS A 112 -14.17 1.82 -2.63
N PHE A 113 -13.68 2.71 -1.77
CA PHE A 113 -14.07 2.71 -0.35
C PHE A 113 -15.33 3.52 -0.06
N GLY A 114 -15.63 4.51 -0.91
CA GLY A 114 -16.77 5.40 -0.67
C GLY A 114 -16.64 6.13 0.67
N ASP A 115 -17.74 6.20 1.39
CA ASP A 115 -17.80 6.91 2.67
C ASP A 115 -16.95 6.25 3.77
N ALA A 116 -16.54 5.02 3.57
CA ALA A 116 -15.73 4.30 4.55
C ALA A 116 -14.23 4.63 4.46
N LEU A 117 -13.79 5.36 3.43
CA LEU A 117 -12.37 5.64 3.25
C LEU A 117 -11.70 6.26 4.48
N PRO A 118 -12.27 7.31 5.11
CA PRO A 118 -11.62 7.91 6.28
C PRO A 118 -11.43 6.92 7.42
N GLU A 119 -12.44 6.09 7.69
CA GLU A 119 -12.37 5.11 8.76
C GLU A 119 -11.35 4.01 8.46
N ALA A 120 -11.33 3.53 7.22
CA ALA A 120 -10.37 2.50 6.81
C ALA A 120 -8.94 3.04 6.90
N ARG A 121 -8.72 4.25 6.39
CA ARG A 121 -7.41 4.89 6.44
C ARG A 121 -6.95 5.10 7.88
N LYS A 122 -7.86 5.54 8.74
CA LYS A 122 -7.54 5.76 10.15
C LYS A 122 -7.14 4.46 10.85
N ALA A 123 -7.90 3.39 10.64
CA ALA A 123 -7.59 2.09 11.25
C ALA A 123 -6.21 1.59 10.79
N MET A 124 -5.91 1.72 9.51
CA MET A 124 -4.61 1.32 8.96
C MET A 124 -3.46 2.16 9.51
N LYS A 125 -3.68 3.48 9.67
CA LYS A 125 -2.66 4.35 10.25
C LYS A 125 -2.36 3.98 11.71
N GLU A 126 -3.38 3.63 12.47
CA GLU A 126 -3.20 3.17 13.85
C GLU A 126 -2.38 1.89 13.88
N LEU A 127 -2.67 0.95 12.98
CA LEU A 127 -1.91 -0.30 12.90
C LEU A 127 -0.45 -0.02 12.53
N ALA A 128 -0.21 0.80 11.51
CA ALA A 128 1.15 1.13 11.09
C ALA A 128 1.93 1.83 12.20
N SER A 129 1.26 2.70 12.96
CA SER A 129 1.90 3.44 14.06
C SER A 129 2.27 2.56 15.25
N ALA A 130 1.66 1.39 15.37
CA ALA A 130 1.98 0.44 16.44
C ALA A 130 3.35 -0.22 16.25
N PHE A 131 3.94 -0.10 15.08
CA PHE A 131 5.23 -0.71 14.75
C PHE A 131 6.29 0.34 14.48
N GLU A 132 7.54 0.03 14.83
CA GLU A 132 8.66 0.85 14.39
C GLU A 132 8.85 0.67 12.87
N PRO A 133 9.38 1.70 12.16
CA PRO A 133 9.51 1.60 10.71
C PRO A 133 10.22 0.35 10.20
N ASP A 134 11.33 -0.05 10.83
CA ASP A 134 12.07 -1.25 10.41
C ASP A 134 11.24 -2.50 10.56
N GLU A 135 10.52 -2.61 11.67
CA GLU A 135 9.65 -3.74 11.94
C GLU A 135 8.49 -3.78 10.97
N LEU A 136 7.90 -2.62 10.70
CA LEU A 136 6.80 -2.51 9.75
C LEU A 136 7.25 -2.88 8.33
N ALA A 137 8.46 -2.49 7.95
CA ALA A 137 9.00 -2.84 6.64
C ALA A 137 9.09 -4.35 6.47
N GLU A 138 9.47 -5.07 7.53
CA GLU A 138 9.54 -6.53 7.49
C GLU A 138 8.19 -7.20 7.52
N ARG A 139 7.27 -6.72 8.33
CA ARG A 139 6.02 -7.41 8.64
C ARG A 139 4.80 -6.89 7.88
N GLY A 140 4.95 -5.77 7.18
CA GLY A 140 3.81 -5.09 6.56
C GLY A 140 2.97 -5.96 5.65
N PHE A 141 3.59 -6.76 4.79
CA PHE A 141 2.81 -7.62 3.88
C PHE A 141 2.09 -8.73 4.65
N GLY A 142 2.75 -9.32 5.64
CA GLY A 142 2.13 -10.33 6.49
C GLY A 142 0.92 -9.79 7.26
N LEU A 143 1.00 -8.54 7.71
CA LEU A 143 -0.14 -7.90 8.35
C LEU A 143 -1.30 -7.75 7.38
N TYR A 144 -1.02 -7.31 6.15
CA TYR A 144 -2.04 -7.22 5.11
C TYR A 144 -2.72 -8.58 4.90
N GLU A 145 -1.95 -9.64 4.83
CA GLU A 145 -2.51 -10.99 4.65
C GLU A 145 -3.45 -11.38 5.78
N GLN A 146 -3.22 -10.87 6.98
CA GLN A 146 -4.10 -11.15 8.12
C GLN A 146 -5.42 -10.40 8.07
N PHE A 147 -5.44 -9.18 7.55
CA PHE A 147 -6.67 -8.38 7.55
C PHE A 147 -7.33 -8.20 6.19
N ARG A 148 -6.68 -8.61 5.11
CA ARG A 148 -7.24 -8.41 3.76
C ARG A 148 -8.60 -9.08 3.62
N PRO A 149 -9.46 -8.57 2.71
CA PRO A 149 -10.79 -9.17 2.54
C PRO A 149 -10.70 -10.65 2.19
N GLN A 150 -11.50 -11.46 2.86
CA GLN A 150 -11.56 -12.90 2.59
C GLN A 150 -12.51 -13.12 1.43
N ILE A 151 -12.00 -13.70 0.36
CA ILE A 151 -12.79 -13.96 -0.84
C ILE A 151 -13.56 -15.27 -0.62
N PRO A 152 -14.89 -15.29 -0.84
CA PRO A 152 -15.67 -16.52 -0.67
C PRO A 152 -15.16 -17.65 -1.57
N GLU A 153 -15.23 -18.88 -1.05
CA GLU A 153 -14.81 -20.04 -1.81
C GLU A 153 -15.62 -20.18 -3.10
N GLY A 154 -14.94 -20.50 -4.18
CA GLY A 154 -15.58 -20.65 -5.48
C GLY A 154 -15.70 -19.36 -6.27
N VAL A 155 -15.42 -18.21 -5.66
CA VAL A 155 -15.41 -16.93 -6.37
C VAL A 155 -14.01 -16.69 -6.91
N VAL A 156 -13.90 -16.50 -8.21
CA VAL A 156 -12.60 -16.24 -8.86
C VAL A 156 -12.69 -14.98 -9.68
N GLY A 157 -11.53 -14.34 -9.89
CA GLY A 157 -11.43 -13.17 -10.73
C GLY A 157 -10.88 -11.95 -9.98
N TRP A 158 -10.45 -10.97 -10.75
CA TRP A 158 -9.77 -9.78 -10.25
C TRP A 158 -10.67 -8.85 -9.43
N GLY A 159 -11.96 -8.85 -9.74
CA GLY A 159 -12.91 -8.00 -9.04
C GLY A 159 -13.61 -8.68 -7.88
N ALA A 160 -13.19 -9.90 -7.51
CA ALA A 160 -13.82 -10.62 -6.42
C ALA A 160 -13.76 -9.83 -5.12
N LYS A 161 -14.91 -9.61 -4.50
CA LYS A 161 -15.04 -8.84 -3.27
C LYS A 161 -15.16 -9.74 -2.06
N GLY A 162 -14.61 -9.25 -0.95
CA GLY A 162 -14.77 -9.91 0.35
C GLY A 162 -15.03 -8.87 1.41
N ASP A 163 -15.19 -9.32 2.63
CA ASP A 163 -15.42 -8.42 3.77
C ASP A 163 -14.10 -7.90 4.33
N LEU A 164 -13.91 -6.59 4.30
CA LEU A 164 -12.83 -5.96 5.03
C LEU A 164 -13.37 -5.55 6.40
N ASP A 165 -12.85 -6.16 7.44
CA ASP A 165 -13.27 -5.91 8.81
C ASP A 165 -12.35 -4.90 9.48
N LEU A 166 -12.84 -3.68 9.68
CA LEU A 166 -12.05 -2.61 10.30
C LEU A 166 -11.70 -2.93 11.75
N ASP A 167 -12.56 -3.65 12.46
CA ASP A 167 -12.28 -4.06 13.83
C ASP A 167 -11.10 -5.03 13.90
N ALA A 168 -10.94 -5.88 12.88
CA ALA A 168 -9.79 -6.79 12.82
C ALA A 168 -8.48 -6.02 12.70
N ILE A 169 -8.48 -4.92 11.92
CA ILE A 169 -7.31 -4.05 11.80
C ILE A 169 -6.98 -3.42 13.15
N LYS A 170 -8.00 -2.90 13.82
CA LYS A 170 -7.82 -2.27 15.14
C LYS A 170 -7.29 -3.25 16.18
N LYS A 171 -7.75 -4.50 16.14
CA LYS A 171 -7.27 -5.53 17.05
C LYS A 171 -5.80 -5.85 16.84
N LEU A 172 -5.35 -5.88 15.60
CA LEU A 172 -3.93 -6.11 15.31
C LEU A 172 -3.05 -5.00 15.91
N ALA A 173 -3.52 -3.76 15.86
CA ALA A 173 -2.79 -2.63 16.44
C ALA A 173 -2.66 -2.76 17.96
N VAL A 174 -3.71 -3.22 18.64
CA VAL A 174 -3.71 -3.38 20.09
C VAL A 174 -2.88 -4.58 20.54
N GLN A 175 -2.82 -5.62 19.74
CA GLN A 175 -2.07 -6.84 20.07
C GLN A 175 -0.55 -6.65 19.99
N LYS A 176 -0.09 -5.59 19.36
CA LYS A 176 1.32 -5.26 19.35
C LYS A 176 1.78 -4.81 20.76
#